data_9656943abfb97dd9692c57ca6acda54e
#
_entry.id   9656943abfb97dd9692c57ca6acda54e
#
_cell.length_a   1.000
_cell.length_b   1.000
_cell.length_c   1.000
_cell.angle_alpha   90.00
_cell.angle_beta   90.00
_cell.angle_gamma   90.00
#
_symmetry.space_group_name_H-M   'P 1'
#
loop_
_entity.id
_entity.type
_entity.pdbx_description
1 polymer ?
#
loop_
_entity_poly.entity_id
_entity_poly.type
_entity_poly.pdbx_seq_one_letter_code
_entity_poly.pdbx_strand_id
1 'polypeptide(L)'
;ALSLIAGMGLDGSIHHGTTLLNAATARRMAGDVEKALSQYREAETIFKNLGKTDGYEMASLYNNISQIYQEQEEHEKALESLDKALELIKKMENSEAEVATTHVNRALSLMALGRLDEADEELKESLTFYASPEGVQSGHFGSALAAAGELAWRRGNYDQAIGLLEKALMVTQSRFGESDACAVIRQNLEMIKKEKEEKGITGAAD
;
A
#
# COMPACT_ATOMS: atom_id res chain seq x y z
N ALA A 1 13.66 -5.00 22.35
CA ALA A 1 13.48 -6.29 21.67
C ALA A 1 14.81 -6.81 21.10
N LEU A 2 15.52 -6.05 20.23
CA LEU A 2 16.79 -6.49 19.60
C LEU A 2 17.88 -6.83 20.62
N SER A 3 18.04 -6.02 21.68
CA SER A 3 19.00 -6.32 22.77
C SER A 3 18.68 -7.61 23.53
N LEU A 4 17.43 -7.99 23.63
CA LEU A 4 17.02 -9.26 24.23
C LEU A 4 17.36 -10.44 23.31
N ILE A 5 17.18 -10.30 22.01
CA ILE A 5 17.54 -11.31 21.01
C ILE A 5 19.03 -11.64 21.09
N ALA A 6 19.89 -10.61 21.11
CA ALA A 6 21.34 -10.77 21.28
C ALA A 6 21.70 -11.45 22.62
N GLY A 7 21.08 -10.99 23.73
CA GLY A 7 21.30 -11.56 25.05
C GLY A 7 20.84 -13.01 25.20
N MET A 8 19.95 -13.49 24.35
CA MET A 8 19.47 -14.87 24.31
C MET A 8 20.24 -15.77 23.31
N GLY A 9 21.24 -15.23 22.61
CA GLY A 9 22.00 -15.96 21.59
C GLY A 9 21.18 -16.35 20.37
N LEU A 10 20.13 -15.58 20.04
CA LEU A 10 19.22 -15.82 18.91
C LEU A 10 19.59 -15.00 17.67
N ASP A 11 20.80 -14.43 17.64
CA ASP A 11 21.29 -13.70 16.49
C ASP A 11 21.29 -14.60 15.23
N GLY A 12 20.81 -14.03 14.11
CA GLY A 12 20.67 -14.78 12.87
C GLY A 12 19.49 -15.77 12.81
N SER A 13 18.67 -15.84 13.86
CA SER A 13 17.47 -16.68 13.87
C SER A 13 16.31 -16.05 13.12
N ILE A 14 15.27 -16.84 12.81
CA ILE A 14 14.01 -16.31 12.23
C ILE A 14 13.36 -15.26 13.14
N HIS A 15 13.43 -15.44 14.45
CA HIS A 15 12.93 -14.45 15.42
C HIS A 15 13.70 -13.13 15.34
N HIS A 16 15.02 -13.19 15.08
CA HIS A 16 15.81 -11.98 14.84
C HIS A 16 15.35 -11.26 13.59
N GLY A 17 15.23 -11.97 12.45
CA GLY A 17 14.74 -11.40 11.19
C GLY A 17 13.35 -10.76 11.34
N THR A 18 12.39 -11.45 11.97
CA THR A 18 11.04 -10.92 12.20
C THR A 18 11.04 -9.71 13.15
N THR A 19 11.89 -9.72 14.18
CA THR A 19 12.03 -8.58 15.08
C THR A 19 12.61 -7.35 14.37
N LEU A 20 13.61 -7.55 13.52
CA LEU A 20 14.16 -6.48 12.66
C LEU A 20 13.10 -5.92 11.71
N LEU A 21 12.31 -6.78 11.06
CA LEU A 21 11.22 -6.37 10.16
C LEU A 21 10.22 -5.48 10.89
N ASN A 22 9.76 -5.89 12.06
CA ASN A 22 8.81 -5.11 12.86
C ASN A 22 9.44 -3.80 13.38
N ALA A 23 10.69 -3.83 13.81
CA ALA A 23 11.41 -2.64 14.25
C ALA A 23 11.64 -1.65 13.09
N ALA A 24 11.94 -2.15 11.90
CA ALA A 24 12.08 -1.34 10.69
C ALA A 24 10.76 -0.65 10.32
N THR A 25 9.63 -1.37 10.37
CA THR A 25 8.30 -0.80 10.14
C THR A 25 8.00 0.35 11.12
N ALA A 26 8.26 0.14 12.42
CA ALA A 26 8.08 1.18 13.43
C ALA A 26 8.99 2.40 13.19
N ARG A 27 10.24 2.18 12.75
CA ARG A 27 11.17 3.27 12.41
C ARG A 27 10.72 4.06 11.18
N ARG A 28 10.26 3.38 10.14
CA ARG A 28 9.69 4.06 8.97
C ARG A 28 8.53 4.98 9.38
N MET A 29 7.60 4.47 10.18
CA MET A 29 6.48 5.27 10.70
C MET A 29 6.92 6.46 11.58
N ALA A 30 8.09 6.36 12.23
CA ALA A 30 8.71 7.45 12.99
C ALA A 30 9.57 8.39 12.12
N GLY A 31 9.64 8.18 10.81
CA GLY A 31 10.43 9.00 9.87
C GLY A 31 11.93 8.66 9.81
N ASP A 32 12.40 7.62 10.52
CA ASP A 32 13.81 7.17 10.50
C ASP A 32 14.03 6.18 9.33
N VAL A 33 13.86 6.69 8.12
CA VAL A 33 13.80 5.90 6.87
C VAL A 33 15.10 5.16 6.59
N GLU A 34 16.27 5.79 6.82
CA GLU A 34 17.58 5.17 6.57
C GLU A 34 17.81 3.94 7.45
N LYS A 35 17.52 4.07 8.76
CA LYS A 35 17.64 2.94 9.67
C LYS A 35 16.59 1.85 9.41
N ALA A 36 15.38 2.24 9.01
CA ALA A 36 14.36 1.30 8.61
C ALA A 36 14.85 0.45 7.42
N LEU A 37 15.35 1.08 6.37
CA LEU A 37 15.87 0.39 5.20
C LEU A 37 17.06 -0.52 5.52
N SER A 38 17.99 -0.06 6.39
CA SER A 38 19.10 -0.87 6.87
C SER A 38 18.62 -2.14 7.58
N GLN A 39 17.62 -2.02 8.47
CA GLN A 39 17.07 -3.15 9.21
C GLN A 39 16.28 -4.12 8.31
N TYR A 40 15.55 -3.62 7.31
CA TYR A 40 14.91 -4.48 6.31
C TYR A 40 15.94 -5.30 5.52
N ARG A 41 17.05 -4.69 5.11
CA ARG A 41 18.14 -5.41 4.41
C ARG A 41 18.82 -6.45 5.28
N GLU A 42 18.97 -6.17 6.56
CA GLU A 42 19.50 -7.13 7.53
C GLU A 42 18.52 -8.30 7.72
N ALA A 43 17.23 -8.04 7.89
CA ALA A 43 16.20 -9.06 7.96
C ALA A 43 16.16 -9.94 6.68
N GLU A 44 16.24 -9.31 5.50
CA GLU A 44 16.34 -10.01 4.21
C GLU A 44 17.53 -10.98 4.18
N THR A 45 18.69 -10.53 4.64
CA THR A 45 19.91 -11.33 4.68
C THR A 45 19.73 -12.53 5.62
N ILE A 46 19.13 -12.33 6.79
CA ILE A 46 18.86 -13.41 7.74
C ILE A 46 17.91 -14.44 7.12
N PHE A 47 16.80 -14.01 6.53
CA PHE A 47 15.84 -14.93 5.91
C PHE A 47 16.46 -15.71 4.75
N LYS A 48 17.28 -15.08 3.90
CA LYS A 48 18.03 -15.76 2.84
C LYS A 48 19.00 -16.80 3.38
N ASN A 49 19.77 -16.47 4.41
CA ASN A 49 20.71 -17.39 5.04
C ASN A 49 20.03 -18.60 5.68
N LEU A 50 18.78 -18.45 6.13
CA LEU A 50 17.96 -19.53 6.68
C LEU A 50 17.19 -20.32 5.61
N GLY A 51 17.34 -20.00 4.33
CA GLY A 51 16.59 -20.60 3.23
C GLY A 51 15.09 -20.25 3.26
N LYS A 52 14.71 -19.17 3.95
CA LYS A 52 13.33 -18.66 4.06
C LYS A 52 13.10 -17.57 3.01
N THR A 53 13.16 -17.95 1.74
CA THR A 53 13.11 -17.00 0.61
C THR A 53 11.71 -16.87 -0.02
N ASP A 54 10.77 -17.71 0.36
CA ASP A 54 9.47 -17.91 -0.28
C ASP A 54 8.26 -17.79 0.67
N GLY A 55 8.47 -17.20 1.86
CA GLY A 55 7.44 -17.07 2.89
C GLY A 55 6.82 -15.67 2.97
N TYR A 56 5.80 -15.58 3.83
CA TYR A 56 5.09 -14.35 4.16
C TYR A 56 6.02 -13.22 4.63
N GLU A 57 7.05 -13.57 5.40
CA GLU A 57 8.03 -12.61 5.92
C GLU A 57 8.77 -11.88 4.79
N MET A 58 9.20 -12.61 3.75
CA MET A 58 9.87 -12.02 2.59
C MET A 58 8.93 -11.15 1.77
N ALA A 59 7.70 -11.61 1.55
CA ALA A 59 6.69 -10.83 0.84
C ALA A 59 6.35 -9.52 1.58
N SER A 60 6.12 -9.62 2.89
CA SER A 60 5.86 -8.47 3.75
C SER A 60 7.04 -7.49 3.77
N LEU A 61 8.28 -8.02 3.81
CA LEU A 61 9.49 -7.22 3.75
C LEU A 61 9.55 -6.40 2.46
N TYR A 62 9.32 -7.02 1.29
CA TYR A 62 9.35 -6.30 0.02
C TYR A 62 8.22 -5.29 -0.12
N ASN A 63 7.01 -5.57 0.38
CA ASN A 63 5.93 -4.59 0.46
C ASN A 63 6.31 -3.38 1.33
N ASN A 64 6.96 -3.61 2.47
CA ASN A 64 7.40 -2.52 3.34
C ASN A 64 8.56 -1.70 2.74
N ILE A 65 9.51 -2.35 2.06
CA ILE A 65 10.58 -1.66 1.33
C ILE A 65 10.01 -0.78 0.21
N SER A 66 8.99 -1.26 -0.51
CA SER A 66 8.36 -0.49 -1.58
C SER A 66 7.76 0.82 -1.08
N GLN A 67 7.18 0.81 0.12
CA GLN A 67 6.64 2.03 0.73
C GLN A 67 7.73 3.06 1.03
N ILE A 68 8.92 2.63 1.44
CA ILE A 68 10.08 3.52 1.59
C ILE A 68 10.44 4.15 0.25
N TYR A 69 10.54 3.36 -0.80
CA TYR A 69 10.84 3.88 -2.12
C TYR A 69 9.76 4.82 -2.66
N GLN A 70 8.48 4.57 -2.36
CA GLN A 70 7.39 5.50 -2.67
C GLN A 70 7.55 6.83 -1.93
N GLU A 71 7.87 6.80 -0.63
CA GLU A 71 8.12 7.99 0.19
C GLU A 71 9.35 8.80 -0.29
N GLN A 72 10.30 8.14 -0.93
CA GLN A 72 11.49 8.74 -1.55
C GLN A 72 11.29 9.14 -3.02
N GLU A 73 10.08 9.00 -3.56
CA GLU A 73 9.74 9.21 -4.97
C GLU A 73 10.51 8.31 -5.96
N GLU A 74 11.11 7.21 -5.46
CA GLU A 74 11.83 6.22 -6.26
C GLU A 74 10.88 5.13 -6.78
N HIS A 75 9.86 5.52 -7.52
CA HIS A 75 8.71 4.69 -7.88
C HIS A 75 9.07 3.45 -8.71
N GLU A 76 10.11 3.49 -9.54
CA GLU A 76 10.59 2.30 -10.27
C GLU A 76 11.15 1.24 -9.30
N LYS A 77 11.92 1.65 -8.29
CA LYS A 77 12.41 0.72 -7.26
C LYS A 77 11.27 0.18 -6.38
N ALA A 78 10.25 1.00 -6.16
CA ALA A 78 9.04 0.55 -5.48
C ALA A 78 8.36 -0.57 -6.29
N LEU A 79 8.19 -0.41 -7.61
CA LEU A 79 7.63 -1.44 -8.48
C LEU A 79 8.45 -2.72 -8.47
N GLU A 80 9.80 -2.64 -8.58
CA GLU A 80 10.67 -3.82 -8.49
C GLU A 80 10.49 -4.60 -7.17
N SER A 81 10.30 -3.89 -6.06
CA SER A 81 10.05 -4.50 -4.75
C SER A 81 8.66 -5.14 -4.70
N LEU A 82 7.65 -4.47 -5.24
CA LEU A 82 6.27 -4.98 -5.30
C LEU A 82 6.15 -6.19 -6.24
N ASP A 83 6.93 -6.25 -7.32
CA ASP A 83 7.00 -7.43 -8.20
C ASP A 83 7.49 -8.66 -7.45
N LYS A 84 8.58 -8.50 -6.66
CA LYS A 84 9.09 -9.57 -5.80
C LYS A 84 8.06 -10.01 -4.75
N ALA A 85 7.38 -9.04 -4.12
CA ALA A 85 6.32 -9.35 -3.16
C ALA A 85 5.19 -10.14 -3.83
N LEU A 86 4.70 -9.68 -4.97
CA LEU A 86 3.59 -10.29 -5.69
C LEU A 86 3.91 -11.71 -6.18
N GLU A 87 5.15 -11.93 -6.66
CA GLU A 87 5.61 -13.27 -7.06
C GLU A 87 5.58 -14.27 -5.90
N LEU A 88 5.93 -13.81 -4.69
CA LEU A 88 5.91 -14.65 -3.48
C LEU A 88 4.48 -14.89 -2.99
N ILE A 89 3.68 -13.84 -2.90
CA ILE A 89 2.32 -13.90 -2.36
C ILE A 89 1.44 -14.82 -3.23
N LYS A 90 1.55 -14.75 -4.56
CA LYS A 90 0.77 -15.59 -5.49
C LYS A 90 1.02 -17.09 -5.36
N LYS A 91 2.09 -17.50 -4.70
CA LYS A 91 2.40 -18.92 -4.40
C LYS A 91 1.81 -19.39 -3.07
N MET A 92 1.22 -18.48 -2.30
CA MET A 92 0.68 -18.77 -0.97
C MET A 92 -0.82 -19.00 -1.05
N GLU A 93 -1.33 -19.89 -0.21
CA GLU A 93 -2.77 -20.12 -0.06
C GLU A 93 -3.43 -18.99 0.75
N ASN A 94 -4.66 -18.65 0.43
CA ASN A 94 -5.46 -17.63 1.12
C ASN A 94 -4.76 -16.25 1.20
N SER A 95 -4.13 -15.84 0.12
CA SER A 95 -3.34 -14.61 0.03
C SER A 95 -4.01 -13.51 -0.82
N GLU A 96 -5.28 -13.66 -1.12
CA GLU A 96 -6.02 -12.75 -2.01
C GLU A 96 -6.04 -11.32 -1.48
N ALA A 97 -6.09 -11.14 -0.16
CA ALA A 97 -6.07 -9.82 0.47
C ALA A 97 -4.70 -9.13 0.31
N GLU A 98 -3.61 -9.88 0.49
CA GLU A 98 -2.25 -9.40 0.28
C GLU A 98 -1.97 -9.09 -1.19
N VAL A 99 -2.45 -9.95 -2.10
CA VAL A 99 -2.40 -9.71 -3.55
C VAL A 99 -3.11 -8.41 -3.88
N ALA A 100 -4.36 -8.22 -3.42
CA ALA A 100 -5.14 -7.02 -3.66
C ALA A 100 -4.46 -5.76 -3.12
N THR A 101 -3.89 -5.83 -1.91
CA THR A 101 -3.15 -4.70 -1.31
C THR A 101 -1.88 -4.38 -2.11
N THR A 102 -1.16 -5.40 -2.59
CA THR A 102 0.03 -5.21 -3.40
C THR A 102 -0.32 -4.55 -4.75
N HIS A 103 -1.43 -4.94 -5.37
CA HIS A 103 -1.94 -4.29 -6.58
C HIS A 103 -2.26 -2.80 -6.35
N VAL A 104 -2.87 -2.42 -5.21
CA VAL A 104 -3.07 -0.99 -4.86
C VAL A 104 -1.74 -0.25 -4.78
N ASN A 105 -0.74 -0.81 -4.09
CA ASN A 105 0.57 -0.17 -3.95
C ASN A 105 1.29 -0.02 -5.29
N ARG A 106 1.15 -1.00 -6.19
CA ARG A 106 1.66 -0.92 -7.57
C ARG A 106 0.98 0.21 -8.35
N ALA A 107 -0.35 0.29 -8.26
CA ALA A 107 -1.11 1.34 -8.92
C ALA A 107 -0.69 2.75 -8.46
N LEU A 108 -0.44 2.95 -7.17
CA LEU A 108 0.06 4.22 -6.65
C LEU A 108 1.41 4.60 -7.26
N SER A 109 2.36 3.65 -7.35
CA SER A 109 3.66 3.89 -7.99
C SER A 109 3.52 4.17 -9.49
N LEU A 110 2.65 3.44 -10.19
CA LEU A 110 2.38 3.63 -11.62
C LEU A 110 1.73 4.99 -11.89
N MET A 111 0.79 5.42 -11.04
CA MET A 111 0.20 6.76 -11.15
C MET A 111 1.24 7.87 -10.97
N ALA A 112 2.17 7.71 -10.03
CA ALA A 112 3.25 8.66 -9.82
C ALA A 112 4.18 8.76 -11.04
N LEU A 113 4.38 7.66 -11.77
CA LEU A 113 5.13 7.60 -13.02
C LEU A 113 4.32 8.05 -14.26
N GLY A 114 3.05 8.42 -14.10
CA GLY A 114 2.17 8.79 -15.21
C GLY A 114 1.66 7.61 -16.05
N ARG A 115 1.91 6.37 -15.62
CA ARG A 115 1.50 5.11 -16.30
C ARG A 115 0.05 4.76 -15.93
N LEU A 116 -0.89 5.63 -16.28
CA LEU A 116 -2.27 5.58 -15.78
C LEU A 116 -3.06 4.36 -16.27
N ASP A 117 -2.79 3.84 -17.47
CA ASP A 117 -3.51 2.67 -17.98
C ASP A 117 -3.09 1.40 -17.23
N GLU A 118 -1.81 1.25 -16.93
CA GLU A 118 -1.32 0.15 -16.12
C GLU A 118 -1.83 0.24 -14.67
N ALA A 119 -1.89 1.46 -14.11
CA ALA A 119 -2.48 1.67 -12.79
C ALA A 119 -3.97 1.27 -12.74
N ASP A 120 -4.72 1.50 -13.81
CA ASP A 120 -6.12 1.09 -13.93
C ASP A 120 -6.29 -0.43 -13.90
N GLU A 121 -5.43 -1.15 -14.61
CA GLU A 121 -5.43 -2.62 -14.59
C GLU A 121 -5.14 -3.17 -13.20
N GLU A 122 -4.13 -2.63 -12.52
CA GLU A 122 -3.78 -3.00 -11.14
C GLU A 122 -4.95 -2.75 -10.18
N LEU A 123 -5.63 -1.61 -10.30
CA LEU A 123 -6.78 -1.29 -9.44
C LEU A 123 -8.00 -2.15 -9.74
N LYS A 124 -8.24 -2.54 -10.99
CA LYS A 124 -9.32 -3.48 -11.35
C LYS A 124 -9.11 -4.84 -10.69
N GLU A 125 -7.89 -5.38 -10.74
CA GLU A 125 -7.54 -6.64 -10.06
C GLU A 125 -7.80 -6.53 -8.55
N SER A 126 -7.30 -5.47 -7.92
CA SER A 126 -7.51 -5.22 -6.50
C SER A 126 -9.01 -5.09 -6.13
N LEU A 127 -9.76 -4.25 -6.87
CA LEU A 127 -11.17 -3.99 -6.58
C LEU A 127 -12.05 -5.24 -6.83
N THR A 128 -11.62 -6.18 -7.67
CA THR A 128 -12.30 -7.47 -7.84
C THR A 128 -12.34 -8.23 -6.51
N PHE A 129 -11.23 -8.32 -5.79
CA PHE A 129 -11.20 -8.89 -4.44
C PHE A 129 -12.06 -8.08 -3.47
N TYR A 130 -11.89 -6.76 -3.43
CA TYR A 130 -12.62 -5.90 -2.48
C TYR A 130 -14.13 -5.83 -2.73
N ALA A 131 -14.62 -6.26 -3.89
CA ALA A 131 -16.05 -6.45 -4.14
C ALA A 131 -16.62 -7.75 -3.53
N SER A 132 -15.77 -8.68 -3.09
CA SER A 132 -16.20 -9.93 -2.44
C SER A 132 -16.72 -9.69 -1.02
N PRO A 133 -17.49 -10.61 -0.42
CA PRO A 133 -17.94 -10.51 0.97
C PRO A 133 -16.80 -10.39 1.98
N GLU A 134 -15.65 -11.02 1.71
CA GLU A 134 -14.45 -10.93 2.54
C GLU A 134 -13.73 -9.61 2.32
N GLY A 135 -13.57 -9.21 1.07
CA GLY A 135 -12.88 -7.98 0.68
C GLY A 135 -13.54 -6.72 1.22
N VAL A 136 -14.87 -6.63 1.20
CA VAL A 136 -15.59 -5.47 1.78
C VAL A 136 -15.36 -5.34 3.29
N GLN A 137 -14.98 -6.41 3.97
CA GLN A 137 -14.61 -6.41 5.38
C GLN A 137 -13.13 -6.07 5.61
N SER A 138 -12.33 -5.94 4.57
CA SER A 138 -10.91 -5.58 4.69
C SER A 138 -10.73 -4.13 5.14
N GLY A 139 -9.76 -3.90 6.03
CA GLY A 139 -9.34 -2.55 6.41
C GLY A 139 -8.76 -1.73 5.26
N HIS A 140 -8.33 -2.39 4.18
CA HIS A 140 -7.71 -1.76 3.01
C HIS A 140 -8.70 -1.37 1.91
N PHE A 141 -9.98 -1.73 2.02
CA PHE A 141 -10.97 -1.39 1.00
C PHE A 141 -11.12 0.12 0.79
N GLY A 142 -11.13 0.89 1.89
CA GLY A 142 -11.16 2.37 1.80
C GLY A 142 -9.98 2.94 1.04
N SER A 143 -8.77 2.41 1.25
CA SER A 143 -7.55 2.82 0.55
C SER A 143 -7.60 2.48 -0.93
N ALA A 144 -8.12 1.30 -1.30
CA ALA A 144 -8.29 0.92 -2.70
C ALA A 144 -9.27 1.84 -3.44
N LEU A 145 -10.39 2.19 -2.80
CA LEU A 145 -11.35 3.16 -3.34
C LEU A 145 -10.74 4.57 -3.48
N ALA A 146 -9.93 4.99 -2.52
CA ALA A 146 -9.25 6.29 -2.58
C ALA A 146 -8.23 6.34 -3.73
N ALA A 147 -7.47 5.27 -3.94
CA ALA A 147 -6.54 5.14 -5.07
C ALA A 147 -7.28 5.17 -6.42
N ALA A 148 -8.42 4.48 -6.53
CA ALA A 148 -9.26 4.53 -7.73
C ALA A 148 -9.85 5.93 -7.96
N GLY A 149 -10.20 6.65 -6.89
CA GLY A 149 -10.64 8.04 -6.97
C GLY A 149 -9.53 8.97 -7.47
N GLU A 150 -8.30 8.79 -6.99
CA GLU A 150 -7.14 9.53 -7.48
C GLU A 150 -6.88 9.26 -8.97
N LEU A 151 -6.94 8.00 -9.41
CA LEU A 151 -6.78 7.65 -10.82
C LEU A 151 -7.84 8.33 -11.69
N ALA A 152 -9.10 8.30 -11.26
CA ALA A 152 -10.20 8.95 -11.97
C ALA A 152 -9.97 10.47 -12.09
N TRP A 153 -9.52 11.12 -11.02
CA TRP A 153 -9.15 12.54 -11.05
C TRP A 153 -8.01 12.83 -12.01
N ARG A 154 -6.92 12.06 -11.96
CA ARG A 154 -5.77 12.21 -12.89
C ARG A 154 -6.16 12.04 -14.36
N ARG A 155 -7.22 11.28 -14.63
CA ARG A 155 -7.82 11.12 -15.97
C ARG A 155 -8.84 12.22 -16.33
N GLY A 156 -9.09 13.15 -15.41
CA GLY A 156 -10.09 14.23 -15.60
C GLY A 156 -11.54 13.81 -15.39
N ASN A 157 -11.78 12.62 -14.84
CA ASN A 157 -13.11 12.08 -14.55
C ASN A 157 -13.58 12.53 -13.16
N TYR A 158 -13.85 13.84 -12.99
CA TYR A 158 -14.12 14.46 -11.70
C TYR A 158 -15.30 13.85 -10.95
N ASP A 159 -16.42 13.56 -11.62
CA ASP A 159 -17.61 13.00 -10.97
C ASP A 159 -17.34 11.59 -10.44
N GLN A 160 -16.65 10.77 -11.20
CA GLN A 160 -16.23 9.45 -10.77
C GLN A 160 -15.25 9.54 -9.60
N ALA A 161 -14.29 10.46 -9.63
CA ALA A 161 -13.33 10.67 -8.57
C ALA A 161 -14.02 11.05 -7.26
N ILE A 162 -14.95 12.00 -7.30
CA ILE A 162 -15.74 12.45 -6.15
C ILE A 162 -16.52 11.27 -5.56
N GLY A 163 -17.27 10.53 -6.39
CA GLY A 163 -18.08 9.39 -5.92
C GLY A 163 -17.25 8.29 -5.27
N LEU A 164 -16.07 7.99 -5.84
CA LEU A 164 -15.15 6.99 -5.27
C LEU A 164 -14.55 7.45 -3.93
N LEU A 165 -14.17 8.71 -3.82
CA LEU A 165 -13.63 9.26 -2.57
C LEU A 165 -14.69 9.40 -1.48
N GLU A 166 -15.93 9.74 -1.82
CA GLU A 166 -17.04 9.75 -0.87
C GLU A 166 -17.31 8.34 -0.32
N LYS A 167 -17.30 7.33 -1.18
CA LYS A 167 -17.38 5.92 -0.77
C LYS A 167 -16.19 5.50 0.08
N ALA A 168 -14.96 5.89 -0.30
CA ALA A 168 -13.75 5.64 0.48
C ALA A 168 -13.86 6.22 1.89
N LEU A 169 -14.32 7.46 2.01
CA LEU A 169 -14.54 8.14 3.29
C LEU A 169 -15.55 7.38 4.16
N MET A 170 -16.70 7.02 3.59
CA MET A 170 -17.75 6.28 4.30
C MET A 170 -17.22 4.93 4.83
N VAL A 171 -16.51 4.16 4.00
CA VAL A 171 -15.94 2.86 4.38
C VAL A 171 -14.89 3.04 5.48
N THR A 172 -13.98 4.00 5.33
CA THR A 172 -12.89 4.26 6.28
C THR A 172 -13.45 4.71 7.63
N GLN A 173 -14.41 5.65 7.62
CA GLN A 173 -15.04 6.18 8.84
C GLN A 173 -15.87 5.12 9.57
N SER A 174 -16.61 4.30 8.83
CA SER A 174 -17.39 3.19 9.41
C SER A 174 -16.51 2.18 10.14
N ARG A 175 -15.28 1.96 9.67
CA ARG A 175 -14.39 0.94 10.22
C ARG A 175 -13.47 1.45 11.32
N PHE A 176 -12.94 2.64 11.16
CA PHE A 176 -11.89 3.19 12.05
C PHE A 176 -12.33 4.42 12.84
N GLY A 177 -13.58 4.88 12.64
CA GLY A 177 -14.03 6.17 13.15
C GLY A 177 -13.30 7.34 12.46
N GLU A 178 -13.26 8.49 13.14
CA GLU A 178 -12.48 9.62 12.67
C GLU A 178 -10.98 9.31 12.82
N SER A 179 -10.23 9.49 11.72
CA SER A 179 -8.82 9.15 11.62
C SER A 179 -8.10 10.10 10.67
N ASP A 180 -6.78 10.10 10.70
CA ASP A 180 -5.96 10.87 9.76
C ASP A 180 -6.26 10.49 8.30
N ALA A 181 -6.57 9.21 8.03
CA ALA A 181 -6.99 8.77 6.71
C ALA A 181 -8.28 9.45 6.26
N CYS A 182 -9.27 9.63 7.15
CA CYS A 182 -10.49 10.38 6.83
C CYS A 182 -10.18 11.85 6.52
N ALA A 183 -9.26 12.47 7.25
CA ALA A 183 -8.86 13.85 7.01
C ALA A 183 -8.21 14.01 5.62
N VAL A 184 -7.32 13.11 5.24
CA VAL A 184 -6.67 13.11 3.91
C VAL A 184 -7.71 12.92 2.79
N ILE A 185 -8.65 11.98 2.94
CA ILE A 185 -9.69 11.76 1.93
C ILE A 185 -10.57 13.01 1.77
N ARG A 186 -10.96 13.68 2.86
CA ARG A 186 -11.73 14.94 2.80
C ARG A 186 -10.97 16.05 2.12
N GLN A 187 -9.68 16.21 2.42
CA GLN A 187 -8.84 17.21 1.77
C GLN A 187 -8.79 16.99 0.25
N ASN A 188 -8.63 15.74 -0.18
CA ASN A 188 -8.64 15.40 -1.60
C ASN A 188 -10.00 15.68 -2.25
N LEU A 189 -11.11 15.34 -1.56
CA LEU A 189 -12.47 15.65 -2.03
C LEU A 189 -12.67 17.15 -2.23
N GLU A 190 -12.30 17.97 -1.26
CA GLU A 190 -12.43 19.43 -1.33
C GLU A 190 -11.58 19.99 -2.49
N MET A 191 -10.35 19.54 -2.64
CA MET A 191 -9.46 19.94 -3.72
C MET A 191 -10.07 19.62 -5.09
N ILE A 192 -10.57 18.40 -5.28
CA ILE A 192 -11.13 17.94 -6.57
C ILE A 192 -12.45 18.68 -6.89
N LYS A 193 -13.31 18.89 -5.89
CA LYS A 193 -14.56 19.66 -6.06
C LYS A 193 -14.26 21.09 -6.49
N LYS A 194 -13.30 21.75 -5.85
CA LYS A 194 -12.86 23.10 -6.18
C LYS A 194 -12.28 23.17 -7.58
N GLU A 195 -11.39 22.25 -7.94
CA GLU A 195 -10.82 22.21 -9.29
C GLU A 195 -11.86 21.99 -10.38
N LYS A 196 -12.86 21.12 -10.11
CA LYS A 196 -14.00 20.89 -11.01
C LYS A 196 -14.79 22.19 -11.25
N GLU A 197 -15.09 22.96 -10.18
CA GLU A 197 -15.80 24.26 -10.28
C GLU A 197 -14.99 25.29 -11.06
N GLU A 198 -13.69 25.42 -10.75
CA GLU A 198 -12.79 26.37 -11.43
C GLU A 198 -12.67 26.09 -12.94
N LYS A 199 -12.73 24.82 -13.34
CA LYS A 199 -12.72 24.41 -14.75
C LYS A 199 -14.09 24.52 -15.44
N GLY A 200 -15.14 24.88 -14.72
CA GLY A 200 -16.50 24.98 -15.27
C GLY A 200 -17.07 23.64 -15.76
N ILE A 201 -16.56 22.53 -15.25
CA ILE A 201 -17.01 21.19 -15.61
C ILE A 201 -18.35 20.94 -14.88
N THR A 202 -19.46 21.27 -15.55
CA THR A 202 -20.79 20.89 -15.09
C THR A 202 -20.97 19.40 -15.31
N GLY A 203 -21.44 18.67 -14.28
CA GLY A 203 -21.76 17.25 -14.44
C GLY A 203 -22.69 17.05 -15.63
N ALA A 204 -22.42 16.04 -16.45
CA ALA A 204 -23.38 15.65 -17.47
C ALA A 204 -24.69 15.28 -16.73
N ALA A 205 -25.73 16.07 -16.98
CA ALA A 205 -27.08 15.68 -16.64
C ALA A 205 -27.50 14.64 -17.67
N ASP A 206 -27.50 13.37 -17.26
CA ASP A 206 -28.23 12.30 -17.93
C ASP A 206 -29.28 11.74 -16.99
#